data_f3386ada227b37a850fba73648cf1d60
#
_entry.id   f3386ada227b37a850fba73648cf1d60
#
_cell.length_a   1.000
_cell.length_b   1.000
_cell.length_c   1.000
_cell.angle_alpha   90.00
_cell.angle_beta   90.00
_cell.angle_gamma   90.00
#
_symmetry.space_group_name_H-M   'P 1'
#
loop_
_entity.id
_entity.type
_entity.pdbx_description
1 polymer ?
#
loop_
_entity_poly.entity_id
_entity_poly.type
_entity_poly.pdbx_seq_one_letter_code
_entity_poly.pdbx_strand_id
1 'polypeptide(L)'
;MIYGYIRVSSDKQTVENQRFEINKFCENEKLKIDGWIEETISGTKSYDKRELGKLLKQVQKDDLIICAELSRLGRNLFMIMEILNICMTKECRVWTIKDNYRLGDDIQSKVLAFAFGLSAEIERNLISQRTKEALARLKKEGYQIGRGKGRRNKKLNAKCVAKHKYIESQMAKEISVPQIAKKLKIARGTLYLSLIHISEPTRLQL
;
A
#
# COMPACT_ATOMS: atom_id res chain seq x y z
N MET A 1 2.36 -25.69 3.83
CA MET A 1 2.79 -25.73 2.42
C MET A 1 4.17 -25.09 2.26
N ILE A 2 4.92 -25.47 1.20
CA ILE A 2 6.27 -24.95 0.92
C ILE A 2 6.22 -24.19 -0.41
N TYR A 3 6.55 -22.90 -0.36
CA TYR A 3 6.52 -22.01 -1.53
C TYR A 3 7.92 -21.60 -1.94
N GLY A 4 8.27 -21.81 -3.23
CA GLY A 4 9.45 -21.24 -3.84
C GLY A 4 9.14 -19.83 -4.38
N TYR A 5 9.85 -18.82 -3.87
CA TYR A 5 9.66 -17.45 -4.32
C TYR A 5 10.85 -16.95 -5.14
N ILE A 6 10.55 -16.48 -6.35
CA ILE A 6 11.52 -15.97 -7.32
C ILE A 6 11.13 -14.55 -7.75
N ARG A 7 12.10 -13.62 -7.70
CA ARG A 7 11.92 -12.27 -8.23
C ARG A 7 13.09 -11.85 -9.09
N VAL A 8 12.78 -11.38 -10.30
CA VAL A 8 13.76 -10.81 -11.24
C VAL A 8 13.33 -9.41 -11.67
N SER A 9 14.27 -8.59 -12.14
CA SER A 9 13.97 -7.26 -12.68
C SER A 9 13.60 -7.31 -14.17
N SER A 10 14.21 -8.17 -14.95
CA SER A 10 14.00 -8.23 -16.42
C SER A 10 14.51 -9.49 -17.12
N ASP A 11 15.22 -10.40 -16.44
CA ASP A 11 15.96 -11.47 -17.13
C ASP A 11 15.41 -12.88 -16.84
N LYS A 12 15.01 -13.60 -17.91
CA LYS A 12 14.50 -14.98 -17.82
C LYS A 12 15.57 -15.97 -17.33
N GLN A 13 16.82 -15.80 -17.76
CA GLN A 13 17.92 -16.68 -17.36
C GLN A 13 18.17 -16.66 -15.85
N THR A 14 17.94 -15.50 -15.22
CA THR A 14 18.03 -15.35 -13.76
C THR A 14 16.88 -16.06 -13.01
N VAL A 15 15.71 -16.25 -13.63
CA VAL A 15 14.60 -17.04 -13.05
C VAL A 15 15.00 -18.51 -12.95
N GLU A 16 15.50 -19.08 -14.04
CA GLU A 16 15.91 -20.49 -14.09
C GLU A 16 17.05 -20.78 -13.11
N ASN A 17 18.02 -19.89 -12.99
CA ASN A 17 19.10 -20.02 -12.00
C ASN A 17 18.58 -20.04 -10.56
N GLN A 18 17.68 -19.12 -10.21
CA GLN A 18 17.08 -19.09 -8.86
C GLN A 18 16.24 -20.35 -8.60
N ARG A 19 15.46 -20.79 -9.61
CA ARG A 19 14.69 -22.03 -9.52
C ARG A 19 15.59 -23.25 -9.30
N PHE A 20 16.69 -23.34 -10.03
CA PHE A 20 17.67 -24.41 -9.85
C PHE A 20 18.30 -24.39 -8.45
N GLU A 21 18.73 -23.21 -7.96
CA GLU A 21 19.29 -23.05 -6.61
C GLU A 21 18.29 -23.51 -5.54
N ILE A 22 17.02 -23.09 -5.66
CA ILE A 22 15.97 -23.45 -4.69
C ILE A 22 15.67 -24.96 -4.75
N ASN A 23 15.56 -25.56 -5.93
CA ASN A 23 15.34 -27.01 -6.08
C ASN A 23 16.47 -27.82 -5.46
N LYS A 24 17.73 -27.48 -5.79
CA LYS A 24 18.91 -28.15 -5.23
C LYS A 24 18.96 -28.05 -3.69
N PHE A 25 18.60 -26.90 -3.15
CA PHE A 25 18.51 -26.72 -1.70
C PHE A 25 17.41 -27.61 -1.11
N CYS A 26 16.23 -27.64 -1.72
CA CYS A 26 15.12 -28.46 -1.25
C CYS A 26 15.43 -29.96 -1.33
N GLU A 27 16.13 -30.42 -2.36
CA GLU A 27 16.60 -31.81 -2.46
C GLU A 27 17.52 -32.16 -1.30
N ASN A 28 18.48 -31.30 -0.94
CA ASN A 28 19.40 -31.51 0.18
C ASN A 28 18.68 -31.54 1.53
N GLU A 29 17.67 -30.69 1.71
CA GLU A 29 16.86 -30.61 2.95
C GLU A 29 15.70 -31.62 2.95
N LYS A 30 15.55 -32.45 1.90
CA LYS A 30 14.45 -33.41 1.72
C LYS A 30 13.06 -32.76 1.78
N LEU A 31 12.96 -31.55 1.21
CA LEU A 31 11.73 -30.79 1.12
C LEU A 31 11.15 -30.89 -0.30
N LYS A 32 9.83 -30.79 -0.41
CA LYS A 32 9.14 -30.72 -1.69
C LYS A 32 8.39 -29.39 -1.79
N ILE A 33 8.61 -28.65 -2.88
CA ILE A 33 7.91 -27.41 -3.14
C ILE A 33 6.50 -27.70 -3.61
N ASP A 34 5.51 -27.12 -2.94
CA ASP A 34 4.09 -27.25 -3.27
C ASP A 34 3.63 -26.19 -4.26
N GLY A 35 4.24 -25.00 -4.26
CA GLY A 35 3.87 -23.90 -5.13
C GLY A 35 5.02 -22.95 -5.47
N TRP A 36 4.96 -22.38 -6.66
CA TRP A 36 5.95 -21.39 -7.13
C TRP A 36 5.30 -20.03 -7.30
N ILE A 37 5.96 -19.01 -6.80
CA ILE A 37 5.59 -17.61 -7.01
C ILE A 37 6.75 -16.93 -7.75
N GLU A 38 6.48 -16.51 -8.97
CA GLU A 38 7.48 -15.87 -9.83
C GLU A 38 6.97 -14.50 -10.25
N GLU A 39 7.81 -13.50 -10.10
CA GLU A 39 7.47 -12.17 -10.55
C GLU A 39 8.65 -11.45 -11.20
N THR A 40 8.34 -10.78 -12.32
CA THR A 40 9.29 -9.91 -13.02
C THR A 40 8.96 -8.46 -12.67
N ILE A 41 9.55 -7.96 -11.57
CA ILE A 41 9.23 -6.65 -11.03
C ILE A 41 10.40 -6.05 -10.27
N SER A 42 10.49 -4.71 -10.27
CA SER A 42 11.48 -4.02 -9.45
C SER A 42 11.22 -4.24 -7.96
N GLY A 43 12.28 -4.57 -7.21
CA GLY A 43 12.21 -4.72 -5.75
C GLY A 43 11.92 -3.42 -4.99
N THR A 44 11.89 -2.26 -5.66
CA THR A 44 11.47 -0.98 -5.06
C THR A 44 9.95 -0.83 -4.98
N LYS A 45 9.20 -1.64 -5.74
CA LYS A 45 7.74 -1.63 -5.70
C LYS A 45 7.25 -2.24 -4.39
N SER A 46 6.26 -1.61 -3.75
CA SER A 46 5.67 -2.13 -2.51
C SER A 46 5.18 -3.58 -2.68
N TYR A 47 5.41 -4.43 -1.68
CA TYR A 47 5.03 -5.84 -1.71
C TYR A 47 3.52 -6.04 -1.89
N ASP A 48 2.66 -5.13 -1.41
CA ASP A 48 1.20 -5.21 -1.56
C ASP A 48 0.74 -5.27 -3.01
N LYS A 49 1.51 -4.64 -3.91
CA LYS A 49 1.21 -4.55 -5.35
C LYS A 49 1.91 -5.64 -6.16
N ARG A 50 2.44 -6.66 -5.49
CA ARG A 50 3.22 -7.75 -6.06
C ARG A 50 2.53 -9.09 -5.82
N GLU A 51 2.95 -10.13 -6.54
CA GLU A 51 2.49 -11.50 -6.28
C GLU A 51 2.88 -11.95 -4.87
N LEU A 52 4.02 -11.46 -4.35
CA LEU A 52 4.41 -11.67 -2.96
C LEU A 52 3.32 -11.20 -1.98
N GLY A 53 2.67 -10.06 -2.22
CA GLY A 53 1.60 -9.57 -1.35
C GLY A 53 0.37 -10.48 -1.35
N LYS A 54 0.07 -11.15 -2.47
CA LYS A 54 -0.98 -12.17 -2.54
C LYS A 54 -0.59 -13.40 -1.73
N LEU A 55 0.66 -13.88 -1.90
CA LEU A 55 1.19 -14.99 -1.13
C LEU A 55 1.13 -14.70 0.37
N LEU A 56 1.60 -13.52 0.81
CA LEU A 56 1.59 -13.12 2.22
C LEU A 56 0.17 -13.06 2.83
N LYS A 57 -0.87 -12.85 2.01
CA LYS A 57 -2.26 -12.93 2.48
C LYS A 57 -2.74 -14.36 2.65
N GLN A 58 -2.27 -15.28 1.82
CA GLN A 58 -2.71 -16.67 1.76
C GLN A 58 -1.97 -17.60 2.72
N VAL A 59 -0.69 -17.32 3.02
CA VAL A 59 0.12 -18.17 3.91
C VAL A 59 -0.50 -18.30 5.30
N GLN A 60 -0.37 -19.51 5.83
CA GLN A 60 -0.87 -19.91 7.13
C GLN A 60 0.28 -20.31 8.05
N LYS A 61 -0.07 -20.65 9.28
CA LYS A 61 0.87 -21.21 10.27
C LYS A 61 1.59 -22.41 9.68
N ASP A 62 2.89 -22.51 9.99
CA ASP A 62 3.81 -23.59 9.55
C ASP A 62 4.10 -23.63 8.04
N ASP A 63 3.55 -22.72 7.24
CA ASP A 63 3.97 -22.57 5.86
C ASP A 63 5.42 -22.09 5.78
N LEU A 64 6.12 -22.45 4.69
CA LEU A 64 7.52 -22.10 4.47
C LEU A 64 7.69 -21.39 3.13
N ILE A 65 8.28 -20.21 3.15
CA ILE A 65 8.69 -19.48 1.94
C ILE A 65 10.20 -19.63 1.78
N ILE A 66 10.65 -20.14 0.64
CA ILE A 66 12.07 -20.29 0.31
C ILE A 66 12.42 -19.35 -0.84
N CYS A 67 13.46 -18.55 -0.68
CA CYS A 67 13.98 -17.67 -1.73
C CYS A 67 15.52 -17.71 -1.78
N ALA A 68 16.11 -17.25 -2.88
CA ALA A 68 17.55 -17.29 -3.05
C ALA A 68 18.29 -16.40 -2.04
N GLU A 69 17.78 -15.20 -1.78
CA GLU A 69 18.37 -14.20 -0.88
C GLU A 69 17.31 -13.21 -0.39
N LEU A 70 17.53 -12.54 0.74
CA LEU A 70 16.61 -11.55 1.32
C LEU A 70 16.31 -10.40 0.37
N SER A 71 17.24 -10.03 -0.50
CA SER A 71 17.06 -8.98 -1.50
C SER A 71 15.94 -9.27 -2.51
N ARG A 72 15.49 -10.53 -2.61
CA ARG A 72 14.34 -10.92 -3.45
C ARG A 72 13.03 -10.48 -2.82
N LEU A 73 12.94 -10.53 -1.50
CA LEU A 73 11.75 -10.06 -0.78
C LEU A 73 11.58 -8.54 -0.92
N GLY A 74 12.64 -7.77 -0.74
CA GLY A 74 12.61 -6.31 -0.84
C GLY A 74 13.98 -5.71 -1.15
N ARG A 75 14.02 -4.49 -1.63
CA ARG A 75 15.28 -3.81 -1.97
C ARG A 75 15.84 -2.98 -0.81
N ASN A 76 14.99 -2.55 0.10
CA ASN A 76 15.41 -1.86 1.31
C ASN A 76 15.14 -2.72 2.54
N LEU A 77 15.91 -2.48 3.56
CA LEU A 77 15.85 -3.21 4.82
C LEU A 77 14.46 -3.16 5.46
N PHE A 78 13.80 -2.00 5.43
CA PHE A 78 12.47 -1.81 6.03
C PHE A 78 11.39 -2.67 5.38
N MET A 79 11.39 -2.76 4.04
CA MET A 79 10.45 -3.63 3.32
C MET A 79 10.67 -5.09 3.66
N ILE A 80 11.94 -5.52 3.73
CA ILE A 80 12.29 -6.90 4.14
C ILE A 80 11.76 -7.16 5.55
N MET A 81 12.02 -6.26 6.48
CA MET A 81 11.56 -6.36 7.86
C MET A 81 10.04 -6.43 7.99
N GLU A 82 9.33 -5.61 7.24
CA GLU A 82 7.87 -5.59 7.23
C GLU A 82 7.32 -6.95 6.75
N ILE A 83 7.91 -7.52 5.70
CA ILE A 83 7.55 -8.84 5.19
C ILE A 83 7.85 -9.93 6.24
N LEU A 84 9.03 -9.91 6.83
CA LEU A 84 9.40 -10.88 7.87
C LEU A 84 8.50 -10.77 9.12
N ASN A 85 8.12 -9.55 9.51
CA ASN A 85 7.17 -9.32 10.60
C ASN A 85 5.77 -9.90 10.29
N ILE A 86 5.29 -9.75 9.05
CA ILE A 86 4.04 -10.36 8.62
C ILE A 86 4.13 -11.89 8.70
N CYS A 87 5.24 -12.47 8.22
CA CYS A 87 5.47 -13.92 8.28
C CYS A 87 5.50 -14.41 9.73
N MET A 88 6.17 -13.69 10.63
CA MET A 88 6.17 -14.01 12.06
C MET A 88 4.80 -13.94 12.70
N THR A 89 4.03 -12.87 12.45
CA THR A 89 2.67 -12.71 12.97
C THR A 89 1.75 -13.85 12.54
N LYS A 90 2.02 -14.41 11.36
CA LYS A 90 1.28 -15.55 10.82
C LYS A 90 1.91 -16.90 11.16
N GLU A 91 2.98 -16.91 11.93
CA GLU A 91 3.78 -18.11 12.24
C GLU A 91 4.25 -18.87 10.98
N CYS A 92 4.53 -18.11 9.90
CA CYS A 92 5.07 -18.61 8.65
C CYS A 92 6.61 -18.49 8.66
N ARG A 93 7.30 -19.51 8.20
CA ARG A 93 8.76 -19.54 8.14
C ARG A 93 9.28 -18.97 6.84
N VAL A 94 10.46 -18.35 6.87
CA VAL A 94 11.14 -17.83 5.68
C VAL A 94 12.59 -18.29 5.71
N TRP A 95 13.02 -18.98 4.65
CA TRP A 95 14.38 -19.44 4.49
C TRP A 95 15.03 -18.83 3.25
N THR A 96 16.29 -18.40 3.40
CA THR A 96 17.09 -17.94 2.27
C THR A 96 18.33 -18.82 2.11
N ILE A 97 18.74 -19.01 0.86
CA ILE A 97 19.82 -19.94 0.54
C ILE A 97 21.18 -19.25 0.71
N LYS A 98 21.38 -18.10 0.05
CA LYS A 98 22.68 -17.40 0.00
C LYS A 98 23.05 -16.75 1.33
N ASP A 99 22.04 -16.14 1.98
CA ASP A 99 22.26 -15.47 3.27
C ASP A 99 22.24 -16.46 4.44
N ASN A 100 21.92 -17.74 4.19
CA ASN A 100 21.70 -18.76 5.21
C ASN A 100 20.78 -18.29 6.35
N TYR A 101 19.77 -17.49 6.02
CA TYR A 101 18.84 -16.93 6.99
C TYR A 101 17.62 -17.84 7.07
N ARG A 102 17.27 -18.24 8.31
CA ARG A 102 16.12 -19.09 8.60
C ARG A 102 15.25 -18.40 9.64
N LEU A 103 14.19 -17.73 9.23
CA LEU A 103 13.15 -17.27 10.14
C LEU A 103 12.34 -18.47 10.57
N GLY A 104 12.42 -18.82 11.82
CA GLY A 104 11.76 -19.97 12.42
C GLY A 104 11.29 -19.66 13.85
N ASP A 105 11.10 -20.72 14.62
CA ASP A 105 10.66 -20.62 16.02
C ASP A 105 11.80 -20.34 17.00
N ASP A 106 13.03 -20.25 16.51
CA ASP A 106 14.19 -19.99 17.35
C ASP A 106 14.20 -18.58 17.92
N ILE A 107 14.73 -18.45 19.14
CA ILE A 107 14.78 -17.18 19.87
C ILE A 107 15.58 -16.12 19.09
N GLN A 108 16.65 -16.52 18.37
CA GLN A 108 17.47 -15.60 17.60
C GLN A 108 16.70 -14.93 16.47
N SER A 109 15.89 -15.70 15.71
CA SER A 109 15.02 -15.17 14.66
C SER A 109 13.97 -14.22 15.23
N LYS A 110 13.39 -14.54 16.39
CA LYS A 110 12.41 -13.69 17.07
C LYS A 110 13.04 -12.38 17.56
N VAL A 111 14.23 -12.44 18.15
CA VAL A 111 14.97 -11.24 18.60
C VAL A 111 15.35 -10.36 17.41
N LEU A 112 15.85 -10.97 16.34
CA LEU A 112 16.24 -10.23 15.14
C LEU A 112 15.03 -9.52 14.49
N ALA A 113 13.90 -10.20 14.37
CA ALA A 113 12.70 -9.63 13.83
C ALA A 113 12.10 -8.54 14.74
N PHE A 114 12.19 -8.70 16.07
CA PHE A 114 11.81 -7.65 17.02
C PHE A 114 12.71 -6.41 16.88
N ALA A 115 14.04 -6.60 16.83
CA ALA A 115 15.00 -5.51 16.63
C ALA A 115 14.73 -4.76 15.31
N PHE A 116 14.36 -5.48 14.28
CA PHE A 116 13.99 -4.92 13.00
C PHE A 116 12.67 -4.14 13.07
N GLY A 117 11.64 -4.68 13.69
CA GLY A 117 10.37 -3.99 13.92
C GLY A 117 10.57 -2.66 14.66
N LEU A 118 11.38 -2.67 15.72
CA LEU A 118 11.71 -1.48 16.49
C LEU A 118 12.46 -0.44 15.65
N SER A 119 13.42 -0.86 14.82
CA SER A 119 14.15 0.05 13.93
C SER A 119 13.23 0.75 12.92
N ALA A 120 12.26 0.02 12.34
CA ALA A 120 11.27 0.58 11.43
C ALA A 120 10.35 1.60 12.13
N GLU A 121 9.96 1.34 13.38
CA GLU A 121 9.16 2.28 14.17
C GLU A 121 9.94 3.55 14.52
N ILE A 122 11.22 3.42 14.92
CA ILE A 122 12.10 4.55 15.18
C ILE A 122 12.23 5.44 13.93
N GLU A 123 12.44 4.86 12.75
CA GLU A 123 12.56 5.65 11.52
C GLU A 123 11.26 6.39 11.18
N ARG A 124 10.10 5.73 11.29
CA ARG A 124 8.80 6.39 11.08
C ARG A 124 8.63 7.58 12.02
N ASN A 125 9.03 7.43 13.28
CA ASN A 125 8.98 8.49 14.28
C ASN A 125 9.92 9.64 13.93
N LEU A 126 11.15 9.36 13.50
CA LEU A 126 12.12 10.36 13.06
C LEU A 126 11.63 11.13 11.82
N ILE A 127 11.06 10.44 10.82
CA ILE A 127 10.48 11.10 9.63
C ILE A 127 9.31 12.01 10.06
N SER A 128 8.43 11.51 10.93
CA SER A 128 7.31 12.29 11.47
C SER A 128 7.79 13.54 12.21
N GLN A 129 8.81 13.40 13.06
CA GLN A 129 9.40 14.50 13.80
C GLN A 129 10.03 15.54 12.85
N ARG A 130 10.88 15.13 11.92
CA ARG A 130 11.47 16.01 10.91
C ARG A 130 10.43 16.79 10.11
N THR A 131 9.34 16.10 9.74
CA THR A 131 8.23 16.73 9.01
C THR A 131 7.51 17.77 9.87
N LYS A 132 7.25 17.46 11.15
CA LYS A 132 6.65 18.43 12.10
C LYS A 132 7.54 19.64 12.31
N GLU A 133 8.85 19.46 12.47
CA GLU A 133 9.83 20.54 12.64
C GLU A 133 9.90 21.42 11.37
N ALA A 134 9.96 20.81 10.18
CA ALA A 134 9.95 21.56 8.93
C ALA A 134 8.67 22.37 8.74
N LEU A 135 7.51 21.80 9.04
CA LEU A 135 6.22 22.49 8.99
C LEU A 135 6.14 23.62 10.02
N ALA A 136 6.67 23.40 11.24
CA ALA A 136 6.72 24.43 12.29
C ALA A 136 7.61 25.62 11.88
N ARG A 137 8.76 25.34 11.22
CA ARG A 137 9.64 26.37 10.67
C ARG A 137 8.94 27.18 9.59
N LEU A 138 8.33 26.52 8.59
CA LEU A 138 7.59 27.20 7.53
C LEU A 138 6.45 28.07 8.07
N LYS A 139 5.77 27.58 9.12
CA LYS A 139 4.72 28.37 9.78
C LYS A 139 5.28 29.64 10.47
N LYS A 140 6.46 29.56 11.11
CA LYS A 140 7.14 30.72 11.69
C LYS A 140 7.60 31.73 10.63
N GLU A 141 8.01 31.25 9.46
CA GLU A 141 8.40 32.06 8.29
C GLU A 141 7.18 32.69 7.56
N GLY A 142 5.94 32.46 8.07
CA GLY A 142 4.73 33.05 7.50
C GLY A 142 4.13 32.28 6.34
N TYR A 143 4.68 31.11 6.00
CA TYR A 143 4.08 30.27 4.94
C TYR A 143 2.79 29.65 5.41
N GLN A 144 1.75 29.78 4.58
CA GLN A 144 0.46 29.15 4.84
C GLN A 144 0.52 27.66 4.51
N ILE A 145 0.49 26.82 5.55
CA ILE A 145 0.50 25.36 5.41
C ILE A 145 -0.95 24.87 5.32
N GLY A 146 -1.25 24.20 4.22
CA GLY A 146 -2.58 23.67 3.95
C GLY A 146 -3.51 24.69 3.27
N ARG A 147 -4.81 24.37 3.27
CA ARG A 147 -5.81 25.19 2.60
C ARG A 147 -6.10 26.44 3.44
N GLY A 148 -5.96 27.61 2.82
CA GLY A 148 -6.24 28.91 3.47
C GLY A 148 -7.65 28.98 4.05
N LYS A 149 -7.77 29.60 5.25
CA LYS A 149 -9.05 29.82 5.91
C LYS A 149 -9.99 30.58 4.97
N GLY A 150 -11.20 30.06 4.73
CA GLY A 150 -12.16 30.68 3.81
C GLY A 150 -11.99 30.35 2.33
N ARG A 151 -10.93 29.67 1.91
CA ARG A 151 -10.72 29.29 0.52
C ARG A 151 -11.69 28.15 0.13
N ARG A 152 -12.75 28.48 -0.57
CA ARG A 152 -13.72 27.51 -1.13
C ARG A 152 -13.28 27.05 -2.52
N ASN A 153 -13.75 25.87 -2.95
CA ASN A 153 -13.55 25.45 -4.33
C ASN A 153 -14.30 26.39 -5.25
N LYS A 154 -13.58 27.18 -6.04
CA LYS A 154 -14.18 28.12 -7.00
C LYS A 154 -14.88 27.41 -8.18
N LYS A 155 -14.57 26.14 -8.41
CA LYS A 155 -15.18 25.36 -9.49
C LYS A 155 -16.32 24.51 -8.95
N LEU A 156 -17.51 24.72 -9.45
CA LEU A 156 -18.65 23.82 -9.30
C LEU A 156 -18.29 22.43 -9.82
N ASN A 157 -18.91 21.40 -9.26
CA ASN A 157 -18.71 20.04 -9.75
C ASN A 157 -19.15 19.96 -11.23
N ALA A 158 -18.23 19.55 -12.10
CA ALA A 158 -18.48 19.53 -13.55
C ALA A 158 -19.75 18.72 -13.93
N LYS A 159 -20.03 17.63 -13.20
CA LYS A 159 -21.25 16.83 -13.42
C LYS A 159 -22.52 17.59 -13.02
N CYS A 160 -22.47 18.42 -11.99
CA CYS A 160 -23.61 19.22 -11.56
C CYS A 160 -23.87 20.34 -12.56
N VAL A 161 -22.83 20.99 -13.07
CA VAL A 161 -22.95 22.04 -14.11
C VAL A 161 -23.49 21.44 -15.38
N ALA A 162 -22.92 20.35 -15.89
CA ALA A 162 -23.36 19.72 -17.13
C ALA A 162 -24.81 19.19 -17.09
N LYS A 163 -25.30 18.83 -15.90
CA LYS A 163 -26.66 18.28 -15.72
C LYS A 163 -27.59 19.20 -14.95
N HIS A 164 -27.32 20.50 -14.97
CA HIS A 164 -28.10 21.50 -14.24
C HIS A 164 -29.62 21.41 -14.55
N LYS A 165 -30.00 21.52 -15.82
CA LYS A 165 -31.39 21.40 -16.28
C LYS A 165 -32.06 20.09 -15.86
N TYR A 166 -31.31 18.99 -15.86
CA TYR A 166 -31.81 17.71 -15.37
C TYR A 166 -32.06 17.73 -13.84
N ILE A 167 -31.15 18.31 -13.09
CA ILE A 167 -31.30 18.43 -11.61
C ILE A 167 -32.53 19.26 -11.29
N GLU A 168 -32.73 20.41 -11.96
CA GLU A 168 -33.91 21.26 -11.78
C GLU A 168 -35.21 20.54 -12.15
N SER A 169 -35.23 19.81 -13.27
CA SER A 169 -36.41 19.05 -13.69
C SER A 169 -36.76 17.91 -12.68
N GLN A 170 -35.79 17.32 -12.07
CA GLN A 170 -36.02 16.28 -11.04
C GLN A 170 -36.49 16.91 -9.69
N MET A 171 -35.99 18.09 -9.35
CA MET A 171 -36.46 18.84 -8.17
C MET A 171 -37.91 19.34 -8.37
N ALA A 172 -38.27 19.82 -9.57
CA ALA A 172 -39.64 20.20 -9.93
C ALA A 172 -40.64 19.02 -9.84
N LYS A 173 -40.13 17.77 -9.94
CA LYS A 173 -40.91 16.54 -9.75
C LYS A 173 -40.88 16.05 -8.27
N GLU A 174 -40.48 16.91 -7.33
CA GLU A 174 -40.38 16.64 -5.91
C GLU A 174 -39.50 15.44 -5.52
N ILE A 175 -38.57 15.03 -6.43
CA ILE A 175 -37.63 13.96 -6.16
C ILE A 175 -36.57 14.45 -5.17
N SER A 176 -36.38 13.70 -4.08
CA SER A 176 -35.46 14.09 -3.02
C SER A 176 -33.99 14.20 -3.48
N VAL A 177 -33.26 15.20 -2.94
CA VAL A 177 -31.83 15.42 -3.25
C VAL A 177 -30.96 14.17 -3.10
N PRO A 178 -31.14 13.31 -2.08
CA PRO A 178 -30.41 12.05 -1.99
C PRO A 178 -30.61 11.09 -3.18
N GLN A 179 -31.84 11.03 -3.71
CA GLN A 179 -32.18 10.18 -4.85
C GLN A 179 -31.55 10.73 -6.14
N ILE A 180 -31.55 12.04 -6.32
CA ILE A 180 -30.89 12.72 -7.47
C ILE A 180 -29.37 12.47 -7.39
N ALA A 181 -28.75 12.62 -6.21
CA ALA A 181 -27.34 12.39 -5.99
C ALA A 181 -26.94 10.94 -6.32
N LYS A 182 -27.76 9.95 -5.93
CA LYS A 182 -27.56 8.54 -6.25
C LYS A 182 -27.61 8.26 -7.75
N LYS A 183 -28.60 8.83 -8.46
CA LYS A 183 -28.72 8.73 -9.94
C LYS A 183 -27.52 9.33 -10.67
N LEU A 184 -26.99 10.44 -10.17
CA LEU A 184 -25.83 11.14 -10.77
C LEU A 184 -24.50 10.54 -10.34
N LYS A 185 -24.47 9.55 -9.42
CA LYS A 185 -23.28 8.95 -8.81
C LYS A 185 -22.33 10.02 -8.24
N ILE A 186 -22.87 10.95 -7.47
CA ILE A 186 -22.13 12.00 -6.75
C ILE A 186 -22.50 11.98 -5.25
N ALA A 187 -21.60 12.51 -4.40
CA ALA A 187 -21.88 12.62 -2.99
C ALA A 187 -23.02 13.63 -2.72
N ARG A 188 -23.92 13.32 -1.79
CA ARG A 188 -25.06 14.17 -1.43
C ARG A 188 -24.62 15.60 -1.06
N GLY A 189 -23.55 15.74 -0.25
CA GLY A 189 -23.01 17.05 0.12
C GLY A 189 -22.51 17.86 -1.09
N THR A 190 -21.94 17.22 -2.10
CA THR A 190 -21.50 17.89 -3.34
C THR A 190 -22.69 18.46 -4.11
N LEU A 191 -23.81 17.73 -4.17
CA LEU A 191 -25.02 18.21 -4.83
C LEU A 191 -25.64 19.38 -4.07
N TYR A 192 -25.74 19.30 -2.73
CA TYR A 192 -26.23 20.41 -1.89
C TYR A 192 -25.40 21.68 -2.08
N LEU A 193 -24.07 21.59 -2.02
CA LEU A 193 -23.18 22.73 -2.25
C LEU A 193 -23.33 23.31 -3.66
N SER A 194 -23.54 22.46 -4.68
CA SER A 194 -23.78 22.93 -6.04
C SER A 194 -25.12 23.64 -6.19
N LEU A 195 -26.17 23.16 -5.52
CA LEU A 195 -27.49 23.79 -5.51
C LEU A 195 -27.47 25.18 -4.87
N ILE A 196 -26.79 25.35 -3.72
CA ILE A 196 -26.63 26.67 -3.07
C ILE A 196 -25.97 27.67 -4.02
N HIS A 197 -24.97 27.24 -4.78
CA HIS A 197 -24.29 28.11 -5.75
C HIS A 197 -25.09 28.38 -7.03
N ILE A 198 -26.05 27.53 -7.32
CA ILE A 198 -26.94 27.66 -8.52
C ILE A 198 -28.14 28.53 -8.19
N SER A 199 -28.71 28.39 -6.99
CA SER A 199 -29.89 29.16 -6.57
C SER A 199 -29.59 30.59 -6.10
N GLU A 200 -28.31 30.90 -5.74
CA GLU A 200 -27.90 32.26 -5.35
C GLU A 200 -26.70 32.76 -6.19
N PRO A 201 -26.85 33.02 -7.50
CA PRO A 201 -25.75 33.56 -8.30
C PRO A 201 -25.35 34.99 -7.93
N THR A 202 -26.22 35.73 -7.23
CA THR A 202 -26.10 37.18 -7.05
C THR A 202 -25.32 37.63 -5.81
N ARG A 203 -24.98 36.75 -4.87
CA ARG A 203 -24.28 37.13 -3.63
C ARG A 203 -22.75 37.10 -3.67
N LEU A 204 -22.14 36.83 -4.82
CA LEU A 204 -20.68 36.73 -4.99
C LEU A 204 -20.10 37.74 -5.98
N GLN A 205 -20.82 38.79 -6.30
CA GLN A 205 -20.34 39.92 -7.14
C GLN A 205 -20.29 41.25 -6.37
N LEU A 206 -20.05 41.20 -5.07
CA LEU A 206 -19.62 42.38 -4.29
C LEU A 206 -18.35 42.05 -3.51
#